data_dcf870953875563e14218023e1a34159
#
_entry.id   dcf870953875563e14218023e1a34159
#
_cell.length_a   1.000
_cell.length_b   1.000
_cell.length_c   1.000
_cell.angle_alpha   90.00
_cell.angle_beta   90.00
_cell.angle_gamma   90.00
#
_symmetry.space_group_name_H-M   'P 1'
#
loop_
_entity.id
_entity.type
_entity.pdbx_description
1 polymer ?
#
loop_
_entity_poly.entity_id
_entity_poly.type
_entity_poly.pdbx_seq_one_letter_code
_entity_poly.pdbx_strand_id
1 'polypeptide(L)'
;MKTSAFRKIYMFLALCLAISGLTAQSQTTLGRHQIRNEPSGISESSAKLSQAEIDKIIHAFTAKETEFRHALAEYAFERDARIETIGIGGEVTGEYHRSSRFVFDDHDERFEKITFFPPPTLTEVTFTQEDLEDLGGVQPFALEASKIGQYNFRYLGKEHIDELDTYVFDVEPKVMPRKESERFFQGRVWVDQDDLQIVKVRGKGVPEGKQRFPVFETWRQQIDGRYWFPTYTSADDELNFPNGQSVHIRMVVRYDDYKKFRSKVKVTEVGDPDELTPQPQAAPKKP
;
A
#
# COMPACT_ATOMS: atom_id res chain seq x y z
N MET A 1 -45.09 47.17 -27.09
CA MET A 1 -46.09 47.61 -26.09
C MET A 1 -45.48 47.24 -24.73
N LYS A 2 -44.93 48.26 -24.03
CA LYS A 2 -45.49 48.89 -22.83
C LYS A 2 -45.63 47.89 -21.70
N THR A 3 -45.10 47.97 -20.50
CA THR A 3 -44.64 48.99 -19.54
C THR A 3 -44.45 48.25 -18.25
N SER A 4 -43.62 48.52 -17.42
CA SER A 4 -43.33 49.53 -16.40
C SER A 4 -43.01 48.84 -15.05
N ALA A 5 -41.86 49.05 -14.58
CA ALA A 5 -41.41 49.71 -13.34
C ALA A 5 -42.28 49.53 -12.07
N PHE A 6 -41.62 49.09 -10.98
CA PHE A 6 -41.76 49.79 -9.71
C PHE A 6 -40.56 49.54 -8.76
N ARG A 7 -39.90 50.62 -8.48
CA ARG A 7 -38.86 50.91 -7.52
C ARG A 7 -39.52 51.10 -6.13
N LYS A 8 -39.02 50.51 -5.06
CA LYS A 8 -39.23 51.07 -3.72
C LYS A 8 -37.93 51.06 -2.95
N ILE A 9 -37.43 52.29 -2.71
CA ILE A 9 -36.42 52.71 -1.77
C ILE A 9 -37.09 52.79 -0.41
N TYR A 10 -36.47 52.25 0.65
CA TYR A 10 -36.64 52.77 2.03
C TYR A 10 -35.30 52.98 2.67
N MET A 11 -35.04 54.22 2.96
CA MET A 11 -33.96 54.82 3.72
C MET A 11 -34.48 55.10 5.13
N PHE A 12 -33.78 54.64 6.17
CA PHE A 12 -33.84 55.19 7.54
C PHE A 12 -32.51 54.85 8.18
N LEU A 13 -31.73 55.79 8.42
CA LEU A 13 -31.50 56.80 9.46
C LEU A 13 -30.61 56.27 10.61
N ALA A 14 -29.52 56.96 10.72
CA ALA A 14 -28.41 56.80 11.64
C ALA A 14 -28.81 56.89 13.12
N LEU A 15 -28.07 56.17 13.95
CA LEU A 15 -27.83 56.63 15.32
C LEU A 15 -26.38 56.28 15.72
N CYS A 16 -25.56 57.33 15.89
CA CYS A 16 -24.22 57.27 16.45
C CYS A 16 -24.29 57.01 17.96
N LEU A 17 -23.51 56.07 18.44
CA LEU A 17 -22.99 56.11 19.80
C LEU A 17 -21.54 55.65 19.79
N ALA A 18 -20.67 56.59 20.07
CA ALA A 18 -19.25 56.40 20.25
C ALA A 18 -18.98 55.71 21.59
N ILE A 19 -18.23 54.62 21.58
CA ILE A 19 -17.46 54.16 22.73
C ILE A 19 -16.05 53.81 22.23
N SER A 20 -15.12 54.53 22.80
CA SER A 20 -13.68 54.44 22.61
C SER A 20 -13.13 53.14 23.18
N GLY A 21 -12.15 52.53 22.51
CA GLY A 21 -11.17 51.75 23.22
C GLY A 21 -10.77 50.40 22.57
N LEU A 22 -9.53 50.37 22.26
CA LEU A 22 -8.63 49.25 21.95
C LEU A 22 -8.62 48.75 20.47
N THR A 23 -7.66 49.28 19.76
CA THR A 23 -7.10 48.72 18.54
C THR A 23 -6.39 47.39 18.84
N ALA A 24 -7.06 46.30 18.54
CA ALA A 24 -6.39 45.02 18.28
C ALA A 24 -6.29 44.86 16.76
N GLN A 25 -5.11 45.10 16.22
CA GLN A 25 -4.79 44.76 14.84
C GLN A 25 -4.78 43.24 14.70
N SER A 26 -5.87 42.69 14.22
CA SER A 26 -5.89 41.30 13.71
C SER A 26 -5.23 41.32 12.36
N GLN A 27 -3.94 41.00 12.30
CA GLN A 27 -3.29 40.58 11.08
C GLN A 27 -3.89 39.25 10.68
N THR A 28 -4.73 39.26 9.64
CA THR A 28 -5.18 38.06 8.95
C THR A 28 -3.96 37.51 8.18
N THR A 29 -3.15 36.72 8.84
CA THR A 29 -2.17 35.86 8.18
C THR A 29 -2.98 34.77 7.48
N LEU A 30 -3.02 34.83 6.16
CA LEU A 30 -3.35 33.69 5.29
C LEU A 30 -2.51 32.51 5.75
N GLY A 31 -3.12 31.65 6.52
CA GLY A 31 -2.49 30.41 7.00
C GLY A 31 -2.23 29.48 5.83
N ARG A 32 -0.99 29.51 5.39
CA ARG A 32 -0.41 28.42 4.62
C ARG A 32 -0.60 27.18 5.48
N HIS A 33 -1.49 26.29 5.08
CA HIS A 33 -1.58 24.94 5.67
C HIS A 33 -0.28 24.22 5.38
N GLN A 34 0.71 24.48 6.21
CA GLN A 34 1.78 23.51 6.40
C GLN A 34 1.11 22.31 7.05
N ILE A 35 1.08 21.19 6.33
CA ILE A 35 0.85 19.88 6.93
C ILE A 35 1.87 19.78 8.05
N ARG A 36 1.41 20.01 9.27
CA ARG A 36 2.19 19.81 10.46
C ARG A 36 2.47 18.31 10.50
N ASN A 37 3.68 17.95 10.10
CA ASN A 37 4.23 16.66 10.49
C ASN A 37 4.25 16.67 12.01
N GLU A 38 3.21 16.12 12.62
CA GLU A 38 3.27 15.83 14.03
C GLU A 38 4.49 14.93 14.23
N PRO A 39 5.41 15.26 15.14
CA PRO A 39 6.47 14.33 15.45
C PRO A 39 5.78 13.10 16.04
N SER A 40 5.68 12.03 15.24
CA SER A 40 5.44 10.71 15.76
C SER A 40 6.33 10.55 16.97
N GLY A 41 5.80 10.03 18.07
CA GLY A 41 6.48 9.98 19.36
C GLY A 41 7.72 9.07 19.37
N ILE A 42 8.68 9.37 18.49
CA ILE A 42 9.98 8.70 18.45
C ILE A 42 10.68 9.07 19.75
N SER A 43 10.78 8.13 20.64
CA SER A 43 11.48 8.30 21.91
C SER A 43 12.99 8.30 21.66
N GLU A 44 13.64 9.46 21.77
CA GLU A 44 15.11 9.57 21.77
C GLU A 44 15.77 8.89 22.98
N SER A 45 14.98 8.40 23.94
CA SER A 45 15.44 7.87 25.24
C SER A 45 15.81 6.39 25.23
N SER A 46 16.00 5.74 24.10
CA SER A 46 16.50 4.36 24.05
C SER A 46 18.02 4.36 23.88
N ALA A 47 18.73 3.48 24.59
CA ALA A 47 20.15 3.27 24.39
C ALA A 47 20.47 3.22 22.90
N LYS A 48 21.36 4.09 22.43
CA LYS A 48 21.72 4.18 21.01
C LYS A 48 22.25 2.82 20.59
N LEU A 49 21.59 2.18 19.62
CA LEU A 49 22.09 0.96 19.00
C LEU A 49 23.45 1.25 18.33
N SER A 50 24.37 0.32 18.47
CA SER A 50 25.62 0.34 17.70
C SER A 50 25.34 0.09 16.22
N GLN A 51 26.25 0.53 15.34
CA GLN A 51 26.11 0.28 13.90
C GLN A 51 25.99 -1.22 13.59
N ALA A 52 26.73 -2.06 14.29
CA ALA A 52 26.66 -3.52 14.12
C ALA A 52 25.29 -4.11 14.48
N GLU A 53 24.62 -3.57 15.51
CA GLU A 53 23.24 -3.97 15.86
C GLU A 53 22.25 -3.49 14.80
N ILE A 54 22.39 -2.25 14.32
CA ILE A 54 21.58 -1.71 13.24
C ILE A 54 21.70 -2.57 11.97
N ASP A 55 22.93 -2.90 11.55
CA ASP A 55 23.19 -3.73 10.39
C ASP A 55 22.58 -5.13 10.56
N LYS A 56 22.68 -5.72 11.75
CA LYS A 56 22.05 -7.00 12.06
C LYS A 56 20.53 -6.96 11.93
N ILE A 57 19.89 -5.89 12.41
CA ILE A 57 18.44 -5.69 12.29
C ILE A 57 18.04 -5.56 10.81
N ILE A 58 18.78 -4.76 10.02
CA ILE A 58 18.53 -4.58 8.58
C ILE A 58 18.62 -5.92 7.86
N HIS A 59 19.67 -6.69 8.09
CA HIS A 59 19.82 -8.03 7.49
C HIS A 59 18.69 -8.99 7.90
N ALA A 60 18.26 -8.93 9.15
CA ALA A 60 17.21 -9.80 9.65
C ALA A 60 15.84 -9.46 9.00
N PHE A 61 15.40 -8.21 9.04
CA PHE A 61 14.09 -7.88 8.48
C PHE A 61 14.05 -7.99 6.94
N THR A 62 15.15 -7.75 6.23
CA THR A 62 15.19 -7.95 4.78
C THR A 62 15.17 -9.43 4.40
N ALA A 63 15.73 -10.31 5.22
CA ALA A 63 15.57 -11.75 5.08
C ALA A 63 14.11 -12.16 5.31
N LYS A 64 13.43 -11.57 6.31
CA LYS A 64 11.99 -11.77 6.56
C LYS A 64 11.11 -11.26 5.43
N GLU A 65 11.47 -10.15 4.78
CA GLU A 65 10.77 -9.68 3.59
C GLU A 65 10.89 -10.66 2.41
N THR A 66 12.01 -11.33 2.28
CA THR A 66 12.16 -12.41 1.28
C THR A 66 11.27 -13.60 1.61
N GLU A 67 11.25 -14.05 2.87
CA GLU A 67 10.33 -15.12 3.33
C GLU A 67 8.87 -14.73 3.13
N PHE A 68 8.51 -13.49 3.48
CA PHE A 68 7.17 -12.94 3.30
C PHE A 68 6.71 -13.00 1.84
N ARG A 69 7.54 -12.58 0.89
CA ARG A 69 7.19 -12.64 -0.54
C ARG A 69 6.91 -14.07 -1.03
N HIS A 70 7.76 -15.02 -0.65
CA HIS A 70 7.55 -16.42 -0.98
C HIS A 70 6.27 -16.96 -0.35
N ALA A 71 6.07 -16.67 0.94
CA ALA A 71 4.87 -17.12 1.64
C ALA A 71 3.59 -16.56 1.03
N LEU A 72 3.56 -15.26 0.73
CA LEU A 72 2.38 -14.62 0.15
C LEU A 72 1.98 -15.23 -1.20
N ALA A 73 2.95 -15.74 -1.97
CA ALA A 73 2.68 -16.44 -3.22
C ALA A 73 1.87 -17.74 -3.03
N GLU A 74 1.88 -18.31 -1.81
CA GLU A 74 1.13 -19.52 -1.44
C GLU A 74 -0.27 -19.25 -0.87
N TYR A 75 -0.71 -17.98 -0.81
CA TYR A 75 -1.99 -17.61 -0.23
C TYR A 75 -2.98 -17.12 -1.29
N ALA A 76 -4.22 -17.60 -1.18
CA ALA A 76 -5.39 -16.98 -1.76
C ALA A 76 -5.84 -15.84 -0.83
N PHE A 77 -6.43 -14.78 -1.38
CA PHE A 77 -6.96 -13.64 -0.61
C PHE A 77 -7.94 -12.82 -1.45
N GLU A 78 -8.72 -11.97 -0.80
CA GLU A 78 -9.56 -10.98 -1.45
C GLU A 78 -8.90 -9.59 -1.40
N ARG A 79 -9.14 -8.79 -2.43
CA ARG A 79 -8.68 -7.40 -2.50
C ARG A 79 -9.79 -6.50 -2.99
N ASP A 80 -9.99 -5.39 -2.28
CA ASP A 80 -10.84 -4.28 -2.71
C ASP A 80 -10.00 -3.01 -2.84
N ALA A 81 -9.87 -2.48 -4.07
CA ALA A 81 -9.07 -1.31 -4.38
C ALA A 81 -9.97 -0.19 -4.90
N ARG A 82 -9.97 0.94 -4.21
CA ARG A 82 -10.68 2.16 -4.59
C ARG A 82 -9.72 3.32 -4.67
N ILE A 83 -9.81 4.08 -5.78
CA ILE A 83 -9.04 5.30 -6.00
C ILE A 83 -10.02 6.37 -6.47
N GLU A 84 -9.97 7.53 -5.84
CA GLU A 84 -10.84 8.66 -6.11
C GLU A 84 -10.00 9.89 -6.44
N THR A 85 -10.46 10.71 -7.40
CA THR A 85 -10.00 12.09 -7.54
C THR A 85 -10.95 13.00 -6.78
N ILE A 86 -10.39 14.01 -6.09
CA ILE A 86 -11.10 14.88 -5.17
C ILE A 86 -11.04 16.32 -5.70
N GLY A 87 -12.22 16.91 -5.90
CA GLY A 87 -12.35 18.31 -6.32
C GLY A 87 -12.03 19.31 -5.20
N ILE A 88 -11.98 20.60 -5.58
CA ILE A 88 -11.63 21.71 -4.68
C ILE A 88 -12.61 21.81 -3.50
N GLY A 89 -13.86 21.41 -3.68
CA GLY A 89 -14.90 21.39 -2.65
C GLY A 89 -14.88 20.12 -1.79
N GLY A 90 -13.97 19.16 -2.04
CA GLY A 90 -13.90 17.88 -1.35
C GLY A 90 -14.82 16.79 -1.93
N GLU A 91 -15.52 17.09 -3.02
CA GLU A 91 -16.35 16.13 -3.75
C GLU A 91 -15.51 15.14 -4.55
N VAL A 92 -16.03 13.91 -4.73
CA VAL A 92 -15.43 12.91 -5.63
C VAL A 92 -15.73 13.30 -7.07
N THR A 93 -14.69 13.56 -7.87
CA THR A 93 -14.79 13.94 -9.28
C THR A 93 -14.63 12.74 -10.22
N GLY A 94 -13.96 11.69 -9.77
CA GLY A 94 -13.80 10.45 -10.51
C GLY A 94 -13.43 9.30 -9.60
N GLU A 95 -13.71 8.08 -10.05
CA GLU A 95 -13.49 6.86 -9.27
C GLU A 95 -12.96 5.72 -10.14
N TYR A 96 -12.03 4.94 -9.55
CA TYR A 96 -11.64 3.61 -9.97
C TYR A 96 -11.95 2.65 -8.81
N HIS A 97 -12.73 1.60 -9.07
CA HIS A 97 -13.05 0.59 -8.06
C HIS A 97 -12.90 -0.80 -8.65
N ARG A 98 -12.11 -1.65 -8.00
CA ARG A 98 -11.89 -3.03 -8.43
C ARG A 98 -11.82 -3.95 -7.23
N SER A 99 -12.77 -4.90 -7.17
CA SER A 99 -12.72 -5.99 -6.20
C SER A 99 -12.31 -7.29 -6.90
N SER A 100 -11.43 -8.06 -6.28
CA SER A 100 -10.82 -9.24 -6.87
C SER A 100 -10.58 -10.32 -5.84
N ARG A 101 -10.53 -11.57 -6.32
CA ARG A 101 -10.04 -12.73 -5.57
C ARG A 101 -8.78 -13.26 -6.23
N PHE A 102 -7.74 -13.44 -5.45
CA PHE A 102 -6.53 -14.15 -5.89
C PHE A 102 -6.69 -15.60 -5.47
N VAL A 103 -6.84 -16.48 -6.46
CA VAL A 103 -7.14 -17.91 -6.26
C VAL A 103 -6.20 -18.76 -7.10
N PHE A 104 -6.15 -20.05 -6.82
CA PHE A 104 -5.32 -21.00 -7.56
C PHE A 104 -6.17 -21.80 -8.55
N ASP A 105 -5.63 -22.07 -9.71
CA ASP A 105 -6.22 -22.95 -10.71
C ASP A 105 -5.88 -24.44 -10.47
N ASP A 106 -6.27 -25.29 -11.40
CA ASP A 106 -6.02 -26.74 -11.34
C ASP A 106 -4.54 -27.11 -11.57
N HIS A 107 -3.70 -26.14 -11.97
CA HIS A 107 -2.25 -26.29 -12.15
C HIS A 107 -1.46 -25.70 -10.99
N ASP A 108 -2.12 -25.32 -9.88
CA ASP A 108 -1.55 -24.64 -8.73
C ASP A 108 -0.96 -23.25 -9.06
N GLU A 109 -1.40 -22.61 -10.16
CA GLU A 109 -1.01 -21.27 -10.54
C GLU A 109 -2.00 -20.24 -9.97
N ARG A 110 -1.46 -19.22 -9.27
CA ARG A 110 -2.29 -18.15 -8.71
C ARG A 110 -2.65 -17.14 -9.78
N PHE A 111 -3.93 -16.84 -9.91
CA PHE A 111 -4.46 -15.82 -10.81
C PHE A 111 -5.45 -14.89 -10.12
N GLU A 112 -5.67 -13.72 -10.70
CA GLU A 112 -6.67 -12.76 -10.23
C GLU A 112 -8.02 -13.01 -10.93
N LYS A 113 -9.06 -13.25 -10.12
CA LYS A 113 -10.44 -13.29 -10.57
C LYS A 113 -11.14 -12.00 -10.17
N ILE A 114 -11.41 -11.13 -11.13
CA ILE A 114 -12.15 -9.88 -10.90
C ILE A 114 -13.59 -10.23 -10.57
N THR A 115 -14.10 -9.71 -9.45
CA THR A 115 -15.48 -9.92 -8.98
C THR A 115 -16.36 -8.71 -9.18
N PHE A 116 -15.76 -7.50 -9.16
CA PHE A 116 -16.45 -6.25 -9.40
C PHE A 116 -15.48 -5.24 -10.04
N PHE A 117 -15.88 -4.66 -11.17
CA PHE A 117 -15.11 -3.63 -11.85
C PHE A 117 -16.02 -2.79 -12.76
N PRO A 118 -16.69 -1.76 -12.26
CA PRO A 118 -17.42 -0.84 -13.08
C PRO A 118 -16.47 -0.01 -13.96
N PRO A 119 -16.94 0.55 -15.08
CA PRO A 119 -16.13 1.45 -15.89
C PRO A 119 -15.58 2.59 -15.02
N PRO A 120 -14.27 2.84 -15.01
CA PRO A 120 -13.68 3.96 -14.28
C PRO A 120 -14.20 5.31 -14.80
N THR A 121 -14.41 6.24 -13.88
CA THR A 121 -14.83 7.62 -14.21
C THR A 121 -13.71 8.63 -13.99
N LEU A 122 -12.49 8.19 -13.70
CA LEU A 122 -11.31 9.03 -13.59
C LEU A 122 -10.99 9.68 -14.94
N THR A 123 -10.88 11.01 -14.98
CA THR A 123 -10.53 11.79 -16.19
C THR A 123 -9.24 12.58 -16.02
N GLU A 124 -8.80 12.82 -14.80
CA GLU A 124 -7.67 13.67 -14.46
C GLU A 124 -6.35 12.91 -14.37
N VAL A 125 -6.41 11.60 -14.15
CA VAL A 125 -5.27 10.69 -14.08
C VAL A 125 -5.51 9.49 -14.98
N THR A 126 -4.41 8.97 -15.55
CA THR A 126 -4.42 7.74 -16.36
C THR A 126 -3.52 6.72 -15.66
N PHE A 127 -4.04 5.51 -15.45
CA PHE A 127 -3.25 4.40 -14.94
C PHE A 127 -2.56 3.69 -16.08
N THR A 128 -1.26 3.43 -15.93
CA THR A 128 -0.52 2.54 -16.81
C THR A 128 -0.77 1.07 -16.43
N GLN A 129 -0.36 0.15 -17.30
CA GLN A 129 -0.43 -1.28 -16.96
C GLN A 129 0.42 -1.60 -15.74
N GLU A 130 1.58 -0.96 -15.61
CA GLU A 130 2.47 -1.09 -14.45
C GLU A 130 1.82 -0.58 -13.16
N ASP A 131 1.05 0.53 -13.21
CA ASP A 131 0.30 1.02 -12.05
C ASP A 131 -0.75 0.00 -11.59
N LEU A 132 -1.42 -0.64 -12.55
CA LEU A 132 -2.41 -1.69 -12.27
C LEU A 132 -1.75 -2.95 -11.72
N GLU A 133 -0.56 -3.29 -12.18
CA GLU A 133 0.24 -4.39 -11.64
C GLU A 133 0.76 -4.09 -10.25
N ASP A 134 1.19 -2.86 -9.98
CA ASP A 134 1.59 -2.41 -8.65
C ASP A 134 0.40 -2.42 -7.66
N LEU A 135 -0.78 -2.00 -8.12
CA LEU A 135 -2.02 -2.16 -7.36
C LEU A 135 -2.42 -3.63 -7.20
N GLY A 136 -2.08 -4.47 -8.18
CA GLY A 136 -2.29 -5.92 -8.18
C GLY A 136 -1.27 -6.67 -7.36
N GLY A 137 -0.04 -6.18 -7.35
CA GLY A 137 1.04 -6.72 -6.54
C GLY A 137 0.89 -6.25 -5.10
N VAL A 138 0.64 -7.17 -4.19
CA VAL A 138 0.45 -6.88 -2.76
C VAL A 138 1.67 -6.20 -2.16
N GLN A 139 2.81 -6.19 -2.86
CA GLN A 139 4.03 -5.47 -2.48
C GLN A 139 5.00 -5.27 -3.64
N PRO A 140 4.82 -4.23 -4.45
CA PRO A 140 5.78 -3.91 -5.50
C PRO A 140 7.17 -3.53 -4.94
N PHE A 141 7.23 -3.08 -3.68
CA PHE A 141 8.43 -2.53 -3.04
C PHE A 141 8.95 -3.39 -1.88
N ALA A 142 8.84 -4.72 -1.94
CA ALA A 142 9.41 -5.55 -0.90
C ALA A 142 10.93 -5.34 -0.78
N LEU A 143 11.37 -5.02 0.44
CA LEU A 143 12.77 -4.77 0.76
C LEU A 143 13.52 -6.08 1.02
N GLU A 144 13.62 -6.91 -0.02
CA GLU A 144 14.23 -8.23 0.07
C GLU A 144 15.74 -8.18 0.32
N ALA A 145 16.28 -9.22 0.91
CA ALA A 145 17.73 -9.38 1.18
C ALA A 145 18.59 -9.17 -0.08
N SER A 146 18.12 -9.60 -1.26
CA SER A 146 18.80 -9.40 -2.54
C SER A 146 18.92 -7.94 -2.95
N LYS A 147 18.09 -7.06 -2.40
CA LYS A 147 18.01 -5.62 -2.73
C LYS A 147 18.70 -4.72 -1.72
N ILE A 148 19.22 -5.22 -0.59
CA ILE A 148 19.91 -4.44 0.45
C ILE A 148 20.97 -3.50 -0.16
N GLY A 149 21.77 -4.02 -1.09
CA GLY A 149 22.83 -3.25 -1.75
C GLY A 149 22.36 -2.02 -2.52
N GLN A 150 21.08 -1.95 -2.86
CA GLN A 150 20.48 -0.88 -3.66
C GLN A 150 19.94 0.28 -2.81
N TYR A 151 19.80 0.08 -1.48
CA TYR A 151 19.19 1.04 -0.57
C TYR A 151 20.14 1.54 0.51
N ASN A 152 19.93 2.77 0.94
CA ASN A 152 20.41 3.31 2.19
C ASN A 152 19.32 3.11 3.25
N PHE A 153 19.71 2.63 4.41
CA PHE A 153 18.83 2.51 5.57
C PHE A 153 19.37 3.42 6.67
N ARG A 154 18.52 4.31 7.18
CA ARG A 154 18.85 5.21 8.27
C ARG A 154 17.97 4.90 9.48
N TYR A 155 18.56 4.40 10.54
CA TYR A 155 17.84 4.17 11.79
C TYR A 155 17.43 5.51 12.41
N LEU A 156 16.15 5.64 12.79
CA LEU A 156 15.58 6.85 13.38
C LEU A 156 15.36 6.71 14.88
N GLY A 157 15.22 5.50 15.40
CA GLY A 157 14.89 5.23 16.79
C GLY A 157 13.84 4.16 16.94
N LYS A 158 13.17 4.17 18.08
CA LYS A 158 12.07 3.26 18.41
C LYS A 158 10.76 4.03 18.48
N GLU A 159 9.68 3.36 18.08
CA GLU A 159 8.31 3.89 18.19
C GLU A 159 7.39 2.77 18.67
N HIS A 160 6.50 3.11 19.60
CA HIS A 160 5.44 2.21 20.03
C HIS A 160 4.20 2.47 19.17
N ILE A 161 3.72 1.45 18.46
CA ILE A 161 2.57 1.54 17.56
C ILE A 161 1.56 0.49 18.01
N ASP A 162 0.37 0.92 18.43
CA ASP A 162 -0.64 0.07 19.03
C ASP A 162 -0.06 -0.77 20.18
N GLU A 163 0.12 -2.07 19.99
CA GLU A 163 0.66 -3.00 21.01
C GLU A 163 2.11 -3.40 20.70
N LEU A 164 2.74 -2.80 19.67
CA LEU A 164 4.06 -3.23 19.16
C LEU A 164 5.14 -2.20 19.46
N ASP A 165 6.26 -2.68 19.96
CA ASP A 165 7.51 -1.93 20.02
C ASP A 165 8.27 -2.12 18.72
N THR A 166 8.55 -1.03 18.01
CA THR A 166 9.15 -1.10 16.67
C THR A 166 10.47 -0.36 16.57
N TYR A 167 11.35 -0.84 15.69
CA TYR A 167 12.47 -0.09 15.14
C TYR A 167 12.00 0.68 13.91
N VAL A 168 12.41 1.94 13.79
CA VAL A 168 12.00 2.82 12.68
C VAL A 168 13.20 3.12 11.79
N PHE A 169 13.02 2.90 10.49
CA PHE A 169 14.04 3.18 9.49
C PHE A 169 13.49 4.05 8.36
N ASP A 170 14.24 5.11 7.97
CA ASP A 170 14.08 5.71 6.66
C ASP A 170 14.85 4.89 5.63
N VAL A 171 14.26 4.72 4.47
CA VAL A 171 14.78 3.92 3.35
C VAL A 171 14.75 4.75 2.08
N GLU A 172 15.86 4.79 1.37
CA GLU A 172 15.95 5.47 0.08
C GLU A 172 16.90 4.72 -0.88
N PRO A 173 16.71 4.80 -2.20
CA PRO A 173 17.67 4.24 -3.15
C PRO A 173 19.04 4.90 -3.01
N LYS A 174 20.13 4.11 -3.03
CA LYS A 174 21.51 4.64 -3.09
C LYS A 174 21.76 5.44 -4.35
N VAL A 175 21.17 4.99 -5.45
CA VAL A 175 21.24 5.65 -6.75
C VAL A 175 19.83 5.70 -7.31
N MET A 176 19.35 6.90 -7.62
CA MET A 176 18.05 7.07 -8.23
C MET A 176 18.01 6.40 -9.61
N PRO A 177 17.06 5.50 -9.89
CA PRO A 177 16.94 4.85 -11.18
C PRO A 177 16.76 5.89 -12.31
N ARG A 178 17.38 5.63 -13.47
CA ARG A 178 17.23 6.51 -14.64
C ARG A 178 15.97 6.23 -15.45
N LYS A 179 15.48 5.00 -15.39
CA LYS A 179 14.28 4.56 -16.10
C LYS A 179 13.09 4.63 -15.18
N GLU A 180 12.01 5.26 -15.61
CA GLU A 180 10.75 5.34 -14.87
C GLU A 180 10.11 3.96 -14.64
N SER A 181 10.45 2.95 -15.47
CA SER A 181 10.01 1.57 -15.29
C SER A 181 10.75 0.81 -14.18
N GLU A 182 11.90 1.32 -13.73
CA GLU A 182 12.64 0.76 -12.60
C GLU A 182 12.16 1.44 -11.32
N ARG A 183 11.10 0.91 -10.74
CA ARG A 183 10.48 1.49 -9.54
C ARG A 183 11.17 1.02 -8.28
N PHE A 184 11.62 1.98 -7.47
CA PHE A 184 12.21 1.77 -6.16
C PHE A 184 11.31 2.38 -5.09
N PHE A 185 11.47 1.94 -3.85
CA PHE A 185 10.79 2.49 -2.70
C PHE A 185 11.61 3.63 -2.08
N GLN A 186 10.93 4.70 -1.67
CA GLN A 186 11.47 5.73 -0.80
C GLN A 186 10.46 6.05 0.30
N GLY A 187 10.87 5.91 1.56
CA GLY A 187 9.97 6.15 2.66
C GLY A 187 10.47 5.60 3.97
N ARG A 188 9.54 5.22 4.85
CA ARG A 188 9.78 4.76 6.20
C ARG A 188 9.18 3.38 6.41
N VAL A 189 9.87 2.56 7.20
CA VAL A 189 9.39 1.25 7.61
C VAL A 189 9.49 1.11 9.13
N TRP A 190 8.51 0.42 9.70
CA TRP A 190 8.44 0.04 11.10
C TRP A 190 8.60 -1.46 11.20
N VAL A 191 9.59 -1.87 11.95
CA VAL A 191 10.01 -3.28 12.12
C VAL A 191 9.75 -3.68 13.56
N ASP A 192 8.91 -4.68 13.76
CA ASP A 192 8.65 -5.24 15.08
C ASP A 192 9.95 -5.70 15.76
N GLN A 193 10.10 -5.43 17.07
CA GLN A 193 11.33 -5.75 17.79
C GLN A 193 11.44 -7.23 18.13
N ASP A 194 10.33 -7.94 18.23
CA ASP A 194 10.29 -9.34 18.66
C ASP A 194 10.61 -10.30 17.52
N ASP A 195 9.96 -10.13 16.37
CA ASP A 195 10.09 -11.06 15.23
C ASP A 195 10.85 -10.49 14.03
N LEU A 196 11.23 -9.21 14.10
CA LEU A 196 11.98 -8.48 13.07
C LEU A 196 11.28 -8.52 11.69
N GLN A 197 9.95 -8.44 11.67
CA GLN A 197 9.16 -8.30 10.47
C GLN A 197 8.64 -6.86 10.32
N ILE A 198 8.48 -6.40 9.08
CA ILE A 198 7.89 -5.08 8.80
C ILE A 198 6.39 -5.16 9.09
N VAL A 199 5.89 -4.28 9.96
CA VAL A 199 4.48 -4.20 10.36
C VAL A 199 3.76 -3.01 9.74
N LYS A 200 4.52 -1.97 9.38
CA LYS A 200 3.99 -0.76 8.75
C LYS A 200 4.99 -0.19 7.76
N VAL A 201 4.47 0.35 6.66
CA VAL A 201 5.27 1.03 5.62
C VAL A 201 4.59 2.35 5.29
N ARG A 202 5.36 3.44 5.13
CA ARG A 202 4.86 4.71 4.61
C ARG A 202 5.87 5.29 3.63
N GLY A 203 5.47 5.53 2.40
CA GLY A 203 6.38 6.03 1.38
C GLY A 203 5.75 6.07 0.00
N LYS A 204 6.58 6.16 -1.02
CA LYS A 204 6.15 6.20 -2.41
C LYS A 204 7.13 5.51 -3.33
N GLY A 205 6.70 5.28 -4.56
CA GLY A 205 7.56 4.85 -5.66
C GLY A 205 8.44 5.99 -6.18
N VAL A 206 9.64 5.68 -6.60
CA VAL A 206 10.58 6.59 -7.26
C VAL A 206 11.29 5.87 -8.41
N PRO A 207 11.79 6.57 -9.46
CA PRO A 207 11.78 8.02 -9.64
C PRO A 207 10.42 8.56 -10.08
N GLU A 208 10.15 9.81 -9.77
CA GLU A 208 9.02 10.55 -10.31
C GLU A 208 9.46 11.34 -11.55
N GLY A 209 9.14 10.84 -12.72
CA GLY A 209 9.37 11.50 -14.00
C GLY A 209 8.12 12.19 -14.51
N LYS A 210 7.47 11.61 -15.51
CA LYS A 210 6.14 12.03 -15.99
C LYS A 210 5.02 11.51 -15.10
N GLN A 211 5.23 10.36 -14.47
CA GLN A 211 4.32 9.76 -13.49
C GLN A 211 4.50 10.41 -12.11
N ARG A 212 3.45 10.34 -11.31
CA ARG A 212 3.44 10.76 -9.91
C ARG A 212 2.88 9.65 -9.07
N PHE A 213 3.46 9.45 -7.90
CA PHE A 213 3.05 8.43 -6.95
C PHE A 213 2.61 9.09 -5.65
N PRO A 214 1.42 8.75 -5.13
CA PRO A 214 1.02 9.25 -3.82
C PRO A 214 1.91 8.65 -2.73
N VAL A 215 2.07 9.40 -1.65
CA VAL A 215 2.62 8.82 -0.42
C VAL A 215 1.56 7.93 0.18
N PHE A 216 1.79 6.64 0.14
CA PHE A 216 0.90 5.64 0.73
C PHE A 216 1.36 5.20 2.11
N GLU A 217 0.43 4.67 2.89
CA GLU A 217 0.68 3.98 4.15
C GLU A 217 0.04 2.61 4.10
N THR A 218 0.82 1.56 4.41
CA THR A 218 0.36 0.18 4.46
C THR A 218 0.52 -0.37 5.86
N TRP A 219 -0.56 -0.92 6.39
CA TRP A 219 -0.60 -1.67 7.64
C TRP A 219 -0.66 -3.15 7.35
N ARG A 220 0.05 -3.92 8.16
CA ARG A 220 0.08 -5.37 8.09
C ARG A 220 -0.46 -5.98 9.37
N GLN A 221 -1.02 -7.16 9.28
CA GLN A 221 -1.46 -7.97 10.41
C GLN A 221 -0.86 -9.36 10.34
N GLN A 222 -0.68 -9.97 11.49
CA GLN A 222 -0.15 -11.31 11.57
C GLN A 222 -1.20 -12.33 11.12
N ILE A 223 -0.85 -13.09 10.08
CA ILE A 223 -1.67 -14.15 9.51
C ILE A 223 -1.05 -15.50 9.88
N ASP A 224 -1.88 -16.44 10.31
CA ASP A 224 -1.49 -17.79 10.76
C ASP A 224 -0.40 -17.77 11.86
N GLY A 225 -0.29 -16.67 12.63
CA GLY A 225 0.69 -16.52 13.71
C GLY A 225 2.15 -16.49 13.23
N ARG A 226 2.40 -16.22 11.94
CA ARG A 226 3.76 -16.36 11.36
C ARG A 226 4.16 -15.19 10.47
N TYR A 227 3.29 -14.71 9.61
CA TYR A 227 3.62 -13.70 8.60
C TYR A 227 2.78 -12.44 8.79
N TRP A 228 3.39 -11.28 8.60
CA TRP A 228 2.70 -9.99 8.60
C TRP A 228 2.29 -9.63 7.17
N PHE A 229 1.04 -9.93 6.79
CA PHE A 229 0.50 -9.61 5.48
C PHE A 229 -0.23 -8.26 5.48
N PRO A 230 -0.23 -7.52 4.35
CA PRO A 230 -0.98 -6.29 4.22
C PRO A 230 -2.47 -6.54 4.46
N THR A 231 -3.11 -5.66 5.20
CA THR A 231 -4.57 -5.68 5.39
C THR A 231 -5.20 -4.38 4.94
N TYR A 232 -4.44 -3.30 5.01
CA TYR A 232 -4.93 -1.98 4.66
C TYR A 232 -3.83 -1.12 4.08
N THR A 233 -4.10 -0.49 2.93
CA THR A 233 -3.25 0.55 2.35
C THR A 233 -4.09 1.77 2.07
N SER A 234 -3.59 2.96 2.41
CA SER A 234 -4.24 4.22 2.10
C SER A 234 -3.26 5.27 1.61
N ALA A 235 -3.76 6.20 0.82
CA ALA A 235 -3.10 7.45 0.47
C ALA A 235 -4.15 8.56 0.39
N ASP A 236 -3.75 9.76 0.77
CA ASP A 236 -4.53 11.00 0.59
C ASP A 236 -3.49 12.08 0.30
N ASP A 237 -3.27 12.41 -0.98
CA ASP A 237 -2.14 13.20 -1.42
C ASP A 237 -2.45 14.04 -2.65
N GLU A 238 -1.69 15.11 -2.86
CA GLU A 238 -1.80 16.00 -4.00
C GLU A 238 -0.66 15.73 -5.00
N LEU A 239 -1.00 15.17 -6.14
CA LEU A 239 -0.07 14.83 -7.21
C LEU A 239 0.21 16.04 -8.08
N ASN A 240 1.43 16.58 -8.00
CA ASN A 240 1.85 17.75 -8.78
C ASN A 240 2.63 17.31 -10.02
N PHE A 241 2.03 17.46 -11.20
CA PHE A 241 2.61 17.06 -12.48
C PHE A 241 3.52 18.15 -13.08
N PRO A 242 4.52 17.78 -13.92
CA PRO A 242 5.46 18.74 -14.52
C PRO A 242 4.79 19.79 -15.42
N ASN A 243 3.60 19.50 -15.95
CA ASN A 243 2.81 20.41 -16.77
C ASN A 243 2.05 21.48 -15.95
N GLY A 244 2.21 21.48 -14.62
CA GLY A 244 1.52 22.42 -13.71
C GLY A 244 0.15 21.95 -13.25
N GLN A 245 -0.32 20.79 -13.72
CA GLN A 245 -1.55 20.18 -13.21
C GLN A 245 -1.33 19.64 -11.80
N SER A 246 -2.31 19.82 -10.93
CA SER A 246 -2.37 19.23 -9.60
C SER A 246 -3.65 18.41 -9.47
N VAL A 247 -3.55 17.20 -8.97
CA VAL A 247 -4.68 16.28 -8.77
C VAL A 247 -4.65 15.73 -7.36
N HIS A 248 -5.70 16.02 -6.61
CA HIS A 248 -5.88 15.43 -5.29
C HIS A 248 -6.43 14.01 -5.45
N ILE A 249 -5.69 13.03 -4.94
CA ILE A 249 -6.03 11.62 -5.02
C ILE A 249 -6.23 11.03 -3.63
N ARG A 250 -7.28 10.23 -3.49
CA ARG A 250 -7.51 9.38 -2.32
C ARG A 250 -7.53 7.93 -2.77
N MET A 251 -6.74 7.09 -2.10
CA MET A 251 -6.65 5.67 -2.37
C MET A 251 -6.90 4.86 -1.09
N VAL A 252 -7.69 3.81 -1.21
CA VAL A 252 -7.88 2.81 -0.15
C VAL A 252 -7.84 1.43 -0.79
N VAL A 253 -6.97 0.56 -0.27
CA VAL A 253 -6.92 -0.86 -0.66
C VAL A 253 -7.05 -1.72 0.60
N ARG A 254 -8.00 -2.65 0.59
CA ARG A 254 -8.19 -3.64 1.66
C ARG A 254 -7.84 -5.02 1.15
N TYR A 255 -7.27 -5.82 2.04
CA TYR A 255 -6.90 -7.20 1.76
C TYR A 255 -7.46 -8.07 2.87
N ASP A 256 -8.27 -9.05 2.49
CA ASP A 256 -9.01 -9.90 3.41
C ASP A 256 -8.92 -11.37 3.00
N ASP A 257 -9.42 -12.24 3.88
CA ASP A 257 -9.67 -13.67 3.62
C ASP A 257 -8.42 -14.44 3.17
N TYR A 258 -7.27 -14.16 3.80
CA TYR A 258 -6.04 -14.90 3.56
C TYR A 258 -6.18 -16.37 3.91
N LYS A 259 -5.97 -17.24 2.92
CA LYS A 259 -6.04 -18.70 3.06
C LYS A 259 -4.85 -19.35 2.40
N LYS A 260 -4.07 -20.08 3.19
CA LYS A 260 -2.94 -20.82 2.65
C LYS A 260 -3.45 -21.89 1.68
N PHE A 261 -2.93 -21.86 0.46
CA PHE A 261 -3.20 -22.89 -0.53
C PHE A 261 -2.54 -24.21 -0.09
N ARG A 262 -3.31 -25.29 -0.13
CA ARG A 262 -2.81 -26.65 0.08
C ARG A 262 -3.04 -27.42 -1.20
N SER A 263 -1.96 -27.75 -1.92
CA SER A 263 -2.05 -28.65 -3.07
C SER A 263 -2.78 -29.93 -2.66
N LYS A 264 -3.79 -30.35 -3.42
CA LYS A 264 -4.41 -31.65 -3.23
C LYS A 264 -3.42 -32.67 -3.79
N VAL A 265 -2.63 -33.29 -2.93
CA VAL A 265 -1.86 -34.48 -3.32
C VAL A 265 -2.88 -35.54 -3.72
N LYS A 266 -3.06 -35.74 -5.03
CA LYS A 266 -3.77 -36.91 -5.54
C LYS A 266 -2.83 -38.10 -5.27
N VAL A 267 -3.02 -38.80 -4.16
CA VAL A 267 -2.43 -40.08 -3.96
C VAL A 267 -3.07 -41.01 -4.98
N THR A 268 -2.43 -41.16 -6.14
CA THR A 268 -2.73 -42.24 -7.03
C THR A 268 -2.21 -43.47 -6.30
N GLU A 269 -3.11 -44.30 -5.80
CA GLU A 269 -2.75 -45.64 -5.32
C GLU A 269 -1.96 -46.31 -6.43
N VAL A 270 -0.67 -46.47 -6.24
CA VAL A 270 0.14 -47.38 -7.04
C VAL A 270 -0.38 -48.76 -6.64
N GLY A 271 -1.10 -49.40 -7.54
CA GLY A 271 -1.64 -50.73 -7.31
C GLY A 271 -0.55 -51.66 -6.78
N ASP A 272 -0.97 -52.45 -5.81
CA ASP A 272 -0.13 -53.41 -5.08
C ASP A 272 0.62 -54.28 -6.11
N PRO A 273 1.97 -54.48 -5.99
CA PRO A 273 2.76 -55.29 -6.91
C PRO A 273 2.44 -56.78 -6.86
N ASP A 274 1.58 -57.22 -5.96
CA ASP A 274 1.33 -58.65 -5.69
C ASP A 274 0.17 -59.30 -6.43
N GLU A 275 -0.49 -58.64 -7.39
CA GLU A 275 -1.49 -59.31 -8.24
C GLU A 275 -0.89 -59.81 -9.54
N LEU A 276 0.25 -60.55 -9.49
CA LEU A 276 0.68 -61.41 -10.54
C LEU A 276 0.00 -62.79 -10.34
N THR A 277 -1.19 -62.93 -10.86
CA THR A 277 -1.88 -64.20 -11.00
C THR A 277 -1.01 -65.15 -11.87
N PRO A 278 -0.61 -66.34 -11.37
CA PRO A 278 0.16 -67.30 -12.20
C PRO A 278 -0.69 -67.79 -13.38
N GLN A 279 -0.20 -67.61 -14.59
CA GLN A 279 -0.82 -68.22 -15.76
C GLN A 279 -0.70 -69.78 -15.66
N PRO A 280 -1.80 -70.51 -15.98
CA PRO A 280 -1.72 -72.00 -16.00
C PRO A 280 -0.83 -72.46 -17.17
N GLN A 281 0.23 -73.22 -16.83
CA GLN A 281 1.06 -73.88 -17.83
C GLN A 281 0.24 -74.93 -18.59
N ALA A 282 0.22 -74.78 -19.90
CA ALA A 282 -0.36 -75.80 -20.78
C ALA A 282 0.41 -77.13 -20.72
N ALA A 283 -0.31 -78.23 -20.44
CA ALA A 283 0.23 -79.57 -20.38
C ALA A 283 0.75 -80.05 -21.77
N PRO A 284 1.84 -80.83 -21.79
CA PRO A 284 2.41 -81.31 -23.03
C PRO A 284 1.53 -82.41 -23.65
N LYS A 285 1.21 -82.31 -24.97
CA LYS A 285 0.63 -83.41 -25.76
C LYS A 285 1.67 -84.49 -25.89
N LYS A 286 1.32 -85.76 -25.52
CA LYS A 286 2.03 -86.98 -25.83
C LYS A 286 1.55 -87.53 -27.23
N PRO A 287 2.40 -88.33 -27.83
CA PRO A 287 2.43 -88.65 -29.28
C PRO A 287 1.30 -89.50 -29.81
#